data_284c21d226d198d75602ec1b99b44329
#
_entry.id   284c21d226d198d75602ec1b99b44329
#
_cell.length_a   1.000
_cell.length_b   1.000
_cell.length_c   1.000
_cell.angle_alpha   90.00
_cell.angle_beta   90.00
_cell.angle_gamma   90.00
#
_symmetry.space_group_name_H-M   'P 1'
#
loop_
_entity.id
_entity.type
_entity.pdbx_description
1 polymer ?
#
loop_
_entity_poly.entity_id
_entity_poly.type
_entity_poly.pdbx_seq_one_letter_code
_entity_poly.pdbx_strand_id
1 'polypeptide(L)'
;MRRVRAAPPPAARSEKALLPVIPSVDEFPYAIRVVSEVVSSNGSTSQASICGSTLALMDAGVPIKRPVAGISCGLISDKETGTWRTFTDIQGVEDFHGEMDFKVA
;
A
#
# COMPACT_ATOMS: atom_id res chain seq x y z
N MET A 1 10.95 -17.34 -11.67
CA MET A 1 10.51 -16.41 -10.61
C MET A 1 9.89 -15.19 -11.26
N ARG A 2 8.59 -14.95 -11.06
CA ARG A 2 7.91 -13.74 -11.54
C ARG A 2 8.33 -12.55 -10.70
N ARG A 3 8.74 -11.48 -11.33
CA ARG A 3 8.97 -10.22 -10.66
C ARG A 3 7.79 -9.28 -10.92
N VAL A 4 7.12 -8.89 -9.87
CA VAL A 4 6.24 -7.72 -9.91
C VAL A 4 7.16 -6.51 -9.77
N ARG A 5 7.26 -5.71 -10.80
CA ARG A 5 7.95 -4.43 -10.73
C ARG A 5 6.93 -3.32 -10.63
N ALA A 6 6.95 -2.61 -9.53
CA ALA A 6 6.27 -1.33 -9.41
C ALA A 6 7.25 -0.21 -9.80
N ALA A 7 6.76 0.85 -10.41
CA ALA A 7 7.57 2.03 -10.68
C ALA A 7 8.08 2.67 -9.39
N PRO A 8 9.29 3.27 -9.40
CA PRO A 8 9.88 3.85 -8.18
C PRO A 8 9.08 5.05 -7.66
N PRO A 9 9.33 5.41 -6.40
CA PRO A 9 8.76 4.91 -5.17
C PRO A 9 7.25 5.21 -5.08
N PRO A 10 6.48 4.39 -4.45
CA PRO A 10 6.65 3.50 -3.29
C PRO A 10 6.74 2.00 -3.64
N ALA A 11 7.57 1.67 -4.57
CA ALA A 11 7.65 0.39 -5.27
C ALA A 11 7.92 -0.83 -4.38
N ALA A 12 8.89 -0.74 -3.47
CA ALA A 12 9.36 -1.91 -2.74
C ALA A 12 8.32 -2.50 -1.77
N ARG A 13 7.50 -1.64 -1.18
CA ARG A 13 6.44 -2.06 -0.24
C ARG A 13 5.28 -2.71 -0.96
N SER A 14 4.86 -2.13 -2.07
CA SER A 14 3.80 -2.70 -2.93
C SER A 14 4.21 -4.04 -3.52
N GLU A 15 5.46 -4.16 -3.97
CA GLU A 15 5.99 -5.43 -4.47
C GLU A 15 5.95 -6.52 -3.39
N LYS A 16 6.42 -6.23 -2.18
CA LYS A 16 6.40 -7.17 -1.06
C LYS A 16 4.98 -7.60 -0.68
N ALA A 17 4.03 -6.68 -0.70
CA ALA A 17 2.64 -6.98 -0.36
C ALA A 17 1.95 -7.85 -1.41
N LEU A 18 2.26 -7.65 -2.70
CA LEU A 18 1.59 -8.33 -3.80
C LEU A 18 2.22 -9.68 -4.17
N LEU A 19 3.53 -9.84 -3.99
CA LEU A 19 4.22 -11.08 -4.36
C LEU A 19 3.57 -12.36 -3.84
N PRO A 20 3.12 -12.44 -2.57
CA PRO A 20 2.51 -13.66 -2.04
C PRO A 20 1.20 -14.06 -2.72
N VAL A 21 0.50 -13.12 -3.35
CA VAL A 21 -0.82 -13.36 -3.96
C VAL A 21 -0.75 -13.49 -5.49
N ILE A 22 0.41 -13.27 -6.09
CA ILE A 22 0.60 -13.44 -7.52
C ILE A 22 0.49 -14.92 -7.89
N PRO A 23 -0.28 -15.27 -8.94
CA PRO A 23 -0.40 -16.65 -9.39
C PRO A 23 0.91 -17.21 -9.92
N SER A 24 1.04 -18.52 -9.93
CA SER A 24 2.20 -19.21 -10.50
C SER A 24 2.25 -19.03 -12.03
N VAL A 25 3.42 -19.31 -12.61
CA VAL A 25 3.59 -19.29 -14.08
C VAL A 25 2.68 -20.31 -14.77
N ASP A 26 2.40 -21.44 -14.10
CA ASP A 26 1.51 -22.47 -14.65
C ASP A 26 0.06 -22.01 -14.69
N GLU A 27 -0.38 -21.26 -13.71
CA GLU A 27 -1.74 -20.70 -13.63
C GLU A 27 -1.93 -19.48 -14.55
N PHE A 28 -0.90 -18.65 -14.64
CA PHE A 28 -0.92 -17.42 -15.42
C PHE A 28 0.46 -17.18 -16.07
N PRO A 29 0.66 -17.68 -17.31
CA PRO A 29 2.00 -17.70 -17.95
C PRO A 29 2.38 -16.35 -18.60
N TYR A 30 2.00 -15.24 -18.02
CA TYR A 30 2.29 -13.89 -18.51
C TYR A 30 3.14 -13.10 -17.53
N ALA A 31 3.97 -12.21 -18.06
CA ALA A 31 4.66 -11.23 -17.25
C ALA A 31 3.67 -10.16 -16.77
N ILE A 32 3.81 -9.74 -15.51
CA ILE A 32 2.96 -8.72 -14.90
C ILE A 32 3.81 -7.50 -14.61
N ARG A 33 3.38 -6.35 -15.13
CA ARG A 33 3.93 -5.05 -14.80
C ARG A 33 2.84 -4.19 -14.18
N VAL A 34 3.06 -3.73 -12.97
CA VAL A 34 2.17 -2.81 -12.28
C VAL A 34 2.84 -1.45 -12.20
N VAL A 35 2.16 -0.42 -12.66
CA VAL A 35 2.64 0.97 -12.63
C VAL A 35 1.69 1.80 -11.78
N SER A 36 2.24 2.52 -10.81
CA SER A 36 1.49 3.45 -9.98
C SER A 36 1.98 4.88 -10.27
N GLU A 37 1.08 5.75 -10.69
CA GLU A 37 1.32 7.17 -10.87
C GLU A 37 0.51 7.96 -9.86
N VAL A 38 1.20 8.83 -9.12
CA VAL A 38 0.56 9.71 -8.14
C VAL A 38 0.37 11.08 -8.77
N VAL A 39 -0.86 11.41 -9.10
CA VAL A 39 -1.21 12.70 -9.72
C VAL A 39 -1.56 13.78 -8.69
N SER A 40 -1.99 13.39 -7.51
CA SER A 40 -2.25 14.26 -6.37
C SER A 40 -2.22 13.46 -5.09
N SER A 41 -1.78 14.04 -3.99
CA SER A 41 -1.63 13.33 -2.72
C SER A 41 -1.81 14.24 -1.52
N ASN A 42 -2.40 13.67 -0.47
CA ASN A 42 -2.40 14.23 0.88
C ASN A 42 -1.90 13.19 1.90
N GLY A 43 -0.89 12.41 1.54
CA GLY A 43 -0.30 11.33 2.33
C GLY A 43 -0.74 9.94 1.91
N SER A 44 -0.09 8.93 2.47
CA SER A 44 -0.40 7.50 2.30
C SER A 44 -0.42 6.97 0.86
N THR A 45 0.43 7.52 -0.01
CA THR A 45 0.52 7.12 -1.41
C THR A 45 0.90 5.66 -1.61
N SER A 46 1.76 5.13 -0.73
CA SER A 46 2.17 3.72 -0.75
C SER A 46 1.00 2.76 -0.54
N GLN A 47 0.15 3.06 0.43
CA GLN A 47 -1.03 2.26 0.75
C GLN A 47 -2.08 2.37 -0.36
N ALA A 48 -2.30 3.56 -0.88
CA ALA A 48 -3.17 3.78 -2.05
C ALA A 48 -2.68 3.00 -3.27
N SER A 49 -1.38 2.96 -3.52
CA SER A 49 -0.78 2.20 -4.61
C SER A 49 -1.00 0.70 -4.45
N ILE A 50 -0.93 0.16 -3.24
CA ILE A 50 -1.21 -1.25 -2.96
C ILE A 50 -2.67 -1.58 -3.27
N CYS A 51 -3.60 -0.78 -2.77
CA CYS A 51 -5.03 -0.95 -3.02
C CYS A 51 -5.35 -0.83 -4.52
N GLY A 52 -4.84 0.18 -5.18
CA GLY A 52 -5.01 0.40 -6.61
C GLY A 52 -4.43 -0.72 -7.46
N SER A 53 -3.29 -1.26 -7.07
CA SER A 53 -2.65 -2.39 -7.75
C SER A 53 -3.50 -3.66 -7.67
N THR A 54 -4.09 -3.94 -6.50
CA THR A 54 -5.03 -5.05 -6.33
C THR A 54 -6.22 -4.90 -7.27
N LEU A 55 -6.83 -3.73 -7.32
CA LEU A 55 -7.97 -3.45 -8.21
C LEU A 55 -7.59 -3.59 -9.69
N ALA A 56 -6.43 -3.07 -10.07
CA ALA A 56 -5.93 -3.16 -11.45
C ALA A 56 -5.66 -4.60 -11.86
N LEU A 57 -5.07 -5.42 -11.00
CA LEU A 57 -4.83 -6.84 -11.26
C LEU A 57 -6.14 -7.61 -11.41
N MET A 58 -7.11 -7.35 -10.58
CA MET A 58 -8.45 -7.98 -10.67
C MET A 58 -9.17 -7.56 -11.96
N ASP A 59 -9.13 -6.28 -12.30
CA ASP A 59 -9.75 -5.75 -13.52
C ASP A 59 -9.09 -6.30 -14.79
N ALA A 60 -7.79 -6.50 -14.78
CA ALA A 60 -7.04 -7.12 -15.87
C ALA A 60 -7.27 -8.63 -16.01
N GLY A 61 -8.02 -9.24 -15.09
CA GLY A 61 -8.30 -10.68 -15.12
C GLY A 61 -7.17 -11.56 -14.61
N VAL A 62 -6.21 -11.00 -13.86
CA VAL A 62 -5.15 -11.79 -13.22
C VAL A 62 -5.72 -12.57 -12.05
N PRO A 63 -5.60 -13.91 -12.01
CA PRO A 63 -6.15 -14.73 -10.93
C PRO A 63 -5.28 -14.65 -9.68
N ILE A 64 -5.27 -13.51 -9.00
CA ILE A 64 -4.58 -13.34 -7.72
C ILE A 64 -5.23 -14.22 -6.65
N LYS A 65 -4.41 -14.73 -5.73
CA LYS A 65 -4.88 -15.67 -4.69
C LYS A 65 -5.83 -15.01 -3.71
N ARG A 66 -5.57 -13.77 -3.33
CA ARG A 66 -6.39 -12.97 -2.42
C ARG A 66 -6.20 -11.48 -2.73
N PRO A 67 -7.21 -10.63 -2.48
CA PRO A 67 -7.02 -9.19 -2.53
C PRO A 67 -6.08 -8.73 -1.40
N VAL A 68 -5.26 -7.73 -1.71
CA VAL A 68 -4.36 -7.09 -0.76
C VAL A 68 -4.75 -5.63 -0.63
N ALA A 69 -4.79 -5.14 0.58
CA ALA A 69 -5.04 -3.73 0.88
C ALA A 69 -3.96 -3.20 1.82
N GLY A 70 -3.75 -1.91 1.79
CA GLY A 70 -2.84 -1.23 2.70
C GLY A 70 -3.56 -0.11 3.42
N ILE A 71 -3.15 0.14 4.66
CA ILE A 71 -3.65 1.23 5.50
C ILE A 71 -2.53 1.85 6.32
N SER A 72 -2.64 3.11 6.64
CA SER A 72 -1.79 3.79 7.61
C SER A 72 -2.57 4.18 8.85
N CYS A 73 -1.92 4.10 10.00
CA CYS A 73 -2.47 4.50 11.28
C CYS A 73 -1.47 5.43 11.98
N GLY A 74 -1.97 6.42 12.69
CA GLY A 74 -1.17 7.35 13.45
C GLY A 74 -1.56 7.39 14.92
N LEU A 75 -0.69 7.97 15.72
CA LEU A 75 -0.89 8.22 17.13
C LEU A 75 -0.55 9.67 17.44
N ILE A 76 -1.45 10.34 18.13
CA ILE A 76 -1.23 11.66 18.71
C ILE A 76 -1.50 11.56 20.21
N SER A 77 -0.58 12.10 21.02
CA SER A 77 -0.75 12.19 22.45
C SER A 77 -0.72 13.66 22.93
N ASP A 78 -1.44 13.92 24.00
CA ASP A 78 -1.37 15.17 24.73
C ASP A 78 -0.56 14.93 26.03
N LYS A 79 0.62 15.52 26.08
CA LYS A 79 1.53 15.33 27.22
C LYS A 79 1.04 16.00 28.51
N GLU A 80 0.21 17.04 28.39
CA GLU A 80 -0.32 17.77 29.54
C GLU A 80 -1.44 16.97 30.23
N THR A 81 -2.31 16.35 29.46
CA THR A 81 -3.46 15.58 29.97
C THR A 81 -3.19 14.08 30.08
N GLY A 82 -2.10 13.58 29.48
CA GLY A 82 -1.77 12.16 29.40
C GLY A 82 -2.71 11.36 28.50
N THR A 83 -3.56 12.02 27.72
CA THR A 83 -4.45 11.37 26.76
C THR A 83 -3.76 11.10 25.44
N TRP A 84 -4.15 10.01 24.78
CA TRP A 84 -3.67 9.67 23.45
C TRP A 84 -4.83 9.18 22.58
N ARG A 85 -4.70 9.37 21.28
CA ARG A 85 -5.65 8.88 20.30
C ARG A 85 -4.94 8.31 19.09
N THR A 86 -5.47 7.20 18.60
CA THR A 86 -5.09 6.65 17.30
C THR A 86 -6.05 7.15 16.23
N PHE A 87 -5.56 7.28 15.02
CA PHE A 87 -6.35 7.62 13.86
C PHE A 87 -5.97 6.76 12.67
N THR A 88 -6.95 6.51 11.81
CA THR A 88 -6.80 5.71 10.60
C THR A 88 -6.64 6.66 9.42
N ASP A 89 -5.70 6.32 8.54
CA ASP A 89 -5.32 7.10 7.39
C ASP A 89 -4.65 8.44 7.77
N ILE A 90 -3.38 8.57 7.42
CA ILE A 90 -2.54 9.70 7.81
C ILE A 90 -2.52 10.73 6.69
N GLN A 91 -2.99 11.94 6.97
CA GLN A 91 -2.82 13.09 6.09
C GLN A 91 -1.38 13.61 6.13
N GLY A 92 -0.94 14.28 5.06
CA GLY A 92 0.44 14.76 4.96
C GLY A 92 0.89 15.65 6.13
N VAL A 93 0.00 16.50 6.67
CA VAL A 93 0.28 17.32 7.86
C VAL A 93 0.43 16.48 9.12
N GLU A 94 -0.36 15.43 9.27
CA GLU A 94 -0.32 14.52 10.42
C GLU A 94 0.95 13.67 10.44
N ASP A 95 1.55 13.38 9.30
CA ASP A 95 2.85 12.72 9.18
C ASP A 95 3.98 13.51 9.89
N PHE A 96 3.89 14.84 9.88
CA PHE A 96 4.89 15.72 10.53
C PHE A 96 4.64 15.94 12.02
N HIS A 97 3.40 15.83 12.48
CA HIS A 97 2.99 16.17 13.85
C HIS A 97 2.59 14.94 14.68
N GLY A 98 2.42 13.78 14.06
CA GLY A 98 2.13 12.54 14.74
C GLY A 98 3.34 11.95 15.46
N GLU A 99 3.13 11.29 16.57
CA GLU A 99 4.18 10.60 17.34
C GLU A 99 4.47 9.20 16.80
N MET A 100 3.52 8.60 16.08
CA MET A 100 3.66 7.30 15.45
C MET A 100 3.03 7.32 14.06
N ASP A 101 3.73 6.73 13.12
CA ASP A 101 3.25 6.43 11.77
C ASP A 101 3.41 4.92 11.54
N PHE A 102 2.31 4.19 11.54
CA PHE A 102 2.28 2.75 11.33
C PHE A 102 1.57 2.43 10.02
N LYS A 103 2.29 1.78 9.11
CA LYS A 103 1.80 1.42 7.77
C LYS A 103 1.89 -0.08 7.58
N VAL A 104 0.79 -0.70 7.16
CA VAL A 104 0.67 -2.14 6.99
C VAL A 104 -0.08 -2.50 5.71
N ALA A 105 0.33 -3.61 5.14
CA ALA A 105 -0.36 -4.24 4.02
C ALA A 105 -0.25 -5.76 4.10
#